data_a4df8a4d47120bfa7ad09d284d661252
#
_entry.id   a4df8a4d47120bfa7ad09d284d661252
#
_cell.length_a   1.000
_cell.length_b   1.000
_cell.length_c   1.000
_cell.angle_alpha   90.00
_cell.angle_beta   90.00
_cell.angle_gamma   90.00
#
_symmetry.space_group_name_H-M   'P 1'
#
loop_
_entity.id
_entity.type
_entity.pdbx_description
1 polymer ?
#
loop_
_entity_poly.entity_id
_entity_poly.type
_entity_poly.pdbx_seq_one_letter_code
_entity_poly.pdbx_strand_id
1 'polypeptide(L)'
;MVTCGFSKSEEAILASFERYKRISLAVKKTRMLGSAALALAYIACGRLDAYVEEQISEWDVAAGRLILEGAGGTFIEQPSRTHEGKMFIVATNGKIDMNPYL
;
A
#
# COMPACT_ATOMS: atom_id res chain seq x y z
N MET A 1 8.48 -2.06 9.02
CA MET A 1 8.50 -0.85 8.20
C MET A 1 7.36 -0.88 7.21
N VAL A 2 6.64 0.22 7.10
CA VAL A 2 5.49 0.34 6.22
C VAL A 2 5.72 1.50 5.24
N THR A 3 5.30 1.34 4.00
CA THR A 3 5.31 2.42 3.03
C THR A 3 3.88 2.75 2.61
N CYS A 4 3.65 4.03 2.35
CA CYS A 4 2.37 4.53 1.84
C CYS A 4 2.61 5.25 0.52
N GLY A 5 1.66 5.13 -0.40
CA GLY A 5 1.68 5.85 -1.65
C GLY A 5 0.69 7.01 -1.62
N PHE A 6 1.04 8.07 -2.32
CA PHE A 6 0.22 9.26 -2.44
C PHE A 6 -0.01 9.57 -3.92
N SER A 7 -1.25 9.59 -4.34
CA SER A 7 -1.61 10.09 -5.65
C SER A 7 -1.63 11.62 -5.63
N LYS A 8 -1.53 12.24 -6.81
CA LYS A 8 -1.39 13.69 -6.90
C LYS A 8 -2.69 14.49 -6.79
N SER A 9 -3.85 13.84 -6.66
CA SER A 9 -5.08 14.60 -6.47
C SER A 9 -5.16 15.13 -5.04
N GLU A 10 -5.73 16.32 -4.87
CA GLU A 10 -5.88 16.93 -3.56
C GLU A 10 -6.67 16.05 -2.60
N GLU A 11 -7.78 15.48 -3.08
CA GLU A 11 -8.61 14.59 -2.29
C GLU A 11 -7.86 13.36 -1.80
N ALA A 12 -7.10 12.73 -2.68
CA ALA A 12 -6.30 11.56 -2.32
C ALA A 12 -5.21 11.90 -1.32
N ILE A 13 -4.55 13.04 -1.50
CA ILE A 13 -3.50 13.50 -0.59
C ILE A 13 -4.07 13.72 0.81
N LEU A 14 -5.18 14.44 0.93
CA LEU A 14 -5.80 14.71 2.23
C LEU A 14 -6.24 13.43 2.94
N ALA A 15 -6.88 12.52 2.22
CA ALA A 15 -7.29 11.23 2.78
C ALA A 15 -6.08 10.39 3.19
N SER A 16 -5.01 10.41 2.39
CA SER A 16 -3.80 9.64 2.65
C SER A 16 -3.01 10.16 3.84
N PHE A 17 -3.02 11.47 4.09
CA PHE A 17 -2.35 12.04 5.27
C PHE A 17 -2.94 11.54 6.58
N GLU A 18 -4.26 11.46 6.68
CA GLU A 18 -4.90 10.92 7.89
C GLU A 18 -4.50 9.47 8.13
N ARG A 19 -4.51 8.67 7.09
CA ARG A 19 -4.09 7.27 7.18
C ARG A 19 -2.61 7.16 7.50
N TYR A 20 -1.77 7.95 6.86
CA TYR A 20 -0.33 7.98 7.11
C TYR A 20 -0.04 8.31 8.57
N LYS A 21 -0.75 9.28 9.13
CA LYS A 21 -0.63 9.65 10.53
C LYS A 21 -0.93 8.46 11.45
N ARG A 22 -2.06 7.79 11.22
CA ARG A 22 -2.45 6.63 12.04
C ARG A 22 -1.40 5.52 11.97
N ILE A 23 -0.94 5.23 10.77
CA ILE A 23 0.07 4.19 10.55
C ILE A 23 1.39 4.57 11.22
N SER A 24 1.82 5.80 11.04
CA SER A 24 3.10 6.28 11.58
C SER A 24 3.15 6.21 13.11
N LEU A 25 2.01 6.40 13.78
CA LEU A 25 1.94 6.30 15.23
C LEU A 25 1.96 4.84 15.72
N ALA A 26 1.59 3.90 14.86
CA ALA A 26 1.44 2.50 15.25
C ALA A 26 2.64 1.62 14.91
N VAL A 27 3.48 2.03 13.95
CA VAL A 27 4.62 1.23 13.50
C VAL A 27 5.94 1.91 13.81
N LYS A 28 7.02 1.14 13.79
CA LYS A 28 8.35 1.68 14.13
C LYS A 28 8.83 2.70 13.11
N LYS A 29 8.64 2.43 11.83
CA LYS A 29 9.11 3.31 10.76
C LYS A 29 8.14 3.30 9.59
N THR A 30 7.97 4.47 8.98
CA THR A 30 7.28 4.63 7.71
C THR A 30 8.24 5.16 6.66
N ARG A 31 7.94 4.86 5.39
CA ARG A 31 8.72 5.33 4.24
C ARG A 31 7.78 5.71 3.10
N MET A 32 8.23 6.59 2.25
CA MET A 32 7.59 6.91 0.98
C MET A 32 8.56 6.57 -0.14
N LEU A 33 8.28 5.52 -0.87
CA LEU A 33 9.18 5.05 -1.93
C LEU A 33 8.87 5.63 -3.30
N GLY A 34 7.63 6.03 -3.52
CA GLY A 34 7.21 6.59 -4.80
C GLY A 34 7.09 5.57 -5.93
N SER A 35 7.10 4.28 -5.64
CA SER A 35 6.96 3.23 -6.65
C SER A 35 6.22 2.03 -6.07
N ALA A 36 5.06 1.74 -6.65
CA ALA A 36 4.26 0.58 -6.26
C ALA A 36 5.01 -0.73 -6.55
N ALA A 37 5.63 -0.84 -7.72
CA ALA A 37 6.38 -2.03 -8.09
C ALA A 37 7.51 -2.32 -7.10
N LEU A 38 8.26 -1.28 -6.73
CA LEU A 38 9.36 -1.41 -5.77
C LEU A 38 8.83 -1.79 -4.39
N ALA A 39 7.74 -1.17 -3.94
CA ALA A 39 7.13 -1.46 -2.65
C ALA A 39 6.73 -2.94 -2.55
N LEU A 40 6.04 -3.45 -3.57
CA LEU A 40 5.60 -4.85 -3.58
C LEU A 40 6.79 -5.82 -3.60
N ALA A 41 7.83 -5.52 -4.38
CA ALA A 41 9.03 -6.33 -4.42
C ALA A 41 9.73 -6.34 -3.06
N TYR A 42 9.79 -5.21 -2.36
CA TYR A 42 10.41 -5.12 -1.06
C TYR A 42 9.64 -5.88 0.02
N ILE A 43 8.31 -5.91 -0.05
CA ILE A 43 7.53 -6.75 0.84
C ILE A 43 7.81 -8.22 0.56
N ALA A 44 7.85 -8.60 -0.71
CA ALA A 44 8.09 -9.98 -1.11
C ALA A 44 9.44 -10.50 -0.62
N CYS A 45 10.47 -9.66 -0.61
CA CYS A 45 11.81 -10.06 -0.16
C CYS A 45 12.08 -9.74 1.33
N GLY A 46 11.10 -9.30 2.07
CA GLY A 46 11.20 -9.11 3.51
C GLY A 46 11.78 -7.77 3.97
N ARG A 47 11.93 -6.80 3.08
CA ARG A 47 12.46 -5.47 3.44
C ARG A 47 11.40 -4.51 3.96
N LEU A 48 10.14 -4.74 3.61
CA LEU A 48 8.99 -3.98 4.09
C LEU A 48 7.94 -4.93 4.59
N ASP A 49 7.08 -4.46 5.48
CA ASP A 49 5.99 -5.26 6.03
C ASP A 49 4.65 -4.99 5.33
N ALA A 50 4.41 -3.76 4.91
CA ALA A 50 3.15 -3.40 4.27
C ALA A 50 3.27 -2.19 3.35
N TYR A 51 2.34 -2.09 2.41
CA TYR A 51 2.17 -0.98 1.50
C TYR A 51 0.69 -0.67 1.35
N VAL A 52 0.33 0.60 1.47
CA VAL A 52 -1.05 1.08 1.37
C VAL A 52 -1.10 2.26 0.39
N GLU A 53 -2.01 2.22 -0.57
CA GLU A 53 -2.22 3.34 -1.48
C GLU A 53 -3.68 3.42 -1.92
N GLU A 54 -4.20 4.65 -2.02
CA GLU A 54 -5.62 4.90 -2.32
C GLU A 54 -5.95 4.88 -3.81
N GLN A 55 -5.10 5.43 -4.66
CA GLN A 55 -5.41 5.58 -6.09
C GLN A 55 -4.31 4.94 -6.94
N ILE A 56 -4.44 3.67 -7.22
CA ILE A 56 -3.46 2.96 -8.04
C ILE A 56 -4.15 2.34 -9.26
N SER A 57 -3.46 2.29 -10.38
CA SER A 57 -3.94 1.59 -11.56
C SER A 57 -3.56 0.12 -11.46
N GLU A 58 -4.45 -0.75 -11.93
CA GLU A 58 -4.24 -2.19 -11.82
C GLU A 58 -2.94 -2.66 -12.50
N TRP A 59 -2.63 -2.10 -13.66
CA TRP A 59 -1.42 -2.49 -14.39
C TRP A 59 -0.12 -2.12 -13.67
N ASP A 60 -0.16 -1.12 -12.77
CA ASP A 60 1.03 -0.73 -12.00
C ASP A 60 1.43 -1.77 -10.97
N VAL A 61 0.50 -2.63 -10.59
CA VAL A 61 0.71 -3.59 -9.50
C VAL A 61 0.59 -5.05 -9.93
N ALA A 62 0.19 -5.32 -11.18
CA ALA A 62 -0.11 -6.68 -11.61
C ALA A 62 1.06 -7.66 -11.42
N ALA A 63 2.25 -7.29 -11.88
CA ALA A 63 3.43 -8.13 -11.75
C ALA A 63 3.88 -8.25 -10.28
N GLY A 64 3.86 -7.13 -9.56
CA GLY A 64 4.24 -7.11 -8.15
C GLY A 64 3.31 -7.94 -7.29
N ARG A 65 2.02 -7.96 -7.61
CA ARG A 65 1.05 -8.80 -6.92
C ARG A 65 1.40 -10.28 -7.04
N LEU A 66 1.74 -10.73 -8.24
CA LEU A 66 2.14 -12.13 -8.46
C LEU A 66 3.39 -12.49 -7.66
N ILE A 67 4.37 -11.61 -7.64
CA ILE A 67 5.59 -11.82 -6.88
C ILE A 67 5.28 -11.88 -5.38
N LEU A 68 4.47 -10.96 -4.89
CA LEU A 68 4.10 -10.89 -3.49
C LEU A 68 3.34 -12.13 -3.04
N GLU A 69 2.31 -12.53 -3.81
CA GLU A 69 1.51 -13.71 -3.48
C GLU A 69 2.34 -14.98 -3.55
N GLY A 70 3.25 -15.08 -4.52
CA GLY A 70 4.19 -16.19 -4.61
C GLY A 70 5.13 -16.28 -3.42
N ALA A 71 5.42 -15.17 -2.77
CA ALA A 71 6.26 -15.13 -1.55
C ALA A 71 5.46 -15.31 -0.26
N GLY A 72 4.16 -15.59 -0.34
CA GLY A 72 3.30 -15.79 0.83
C GLY A 72 2.67 -14.52 1.38
N GLY A 73 2.80 -13.40 0.68
CA GLY A 73 2.17 -12.15 1.09
C GLY A 73 0.69 -12.08 0.75
N THR A 74 0.02 -11.08 1.32
CA THR A 74 -1.40 -10.82 1.11
C THR A 74 -1.58 -9.55 0.30
N PHE A 75 -2.42 -9.61 -0.71
CA PHE A 75 -2.77 -8.46 -1.55
C PHE A 75 -4.29 -8.29 -1.55
N ILE A 76 -4.74 -7.16 -1.03
CA ILE A 76 -6.17 -6.81 -1.01
C ILE A 76 -6.37 -5.60 -1.90
N GLU A 77 -7.35 -5.68 -2.81
CA GLU A 77 -7.72 -4.55 -3.65
C GLU A 77 -9.22 -4.30 -3.56
N GLN A 78 -9.59 -3.04 -3.57
CA GLN A 78 -10.97 -2.57 -3.56
C GLN A 78 -11.07 -1.36 -4.50
N PRO A 79 -12.27 -1.05 -5.03
CA PRO A 79 -12.42 0.20 -5.76
C PRO A 79 -12.02 1.39 -4.89
N SER A 80 -11.33 2.35 -5.48
CA SER A 80 -10.92 3.56 -4.75
C SER A 80 -12.16 4.32 -4.27
N ARG A 81 -12.10 4.81 -3.03
CA ARG A 81 -13.16 5.62 -2.44
C ARG A 81 -13.14 7.07 -2.91
N THR A 82 -12.03 7.48 -3.52
CA THR A 82 -11.81 8.88 -3.90
C THR A 82 -11.73 9.09 -5.40
N HIS A 83 -11.57 8.03 -6.21
CA HIS A 83 -11.39 8.19 -7.64
C HIS A 83 -11.91 6.99 -8.43
N GLU A 84 -12.88 7.22 -9.30
CA GLU A 84 -13.44 6.18 -10.15
C GLU A 84 -12.39 5.62 -11.12
N GLY A 85 -12.40 4.31 -11.32
CA GLY A 85 -11.46 3.65 -12.21
C GLY A 85 -10.10 3.34 -11.59
N LYS A 86 -9.87 3.76 -10.34
CA LYS A 86 -8.66 3.45 -9.60
C LYS A 86 -8.95 2.44 -8.50
N MET A 87 -7.88 1.87 -7.94
CA MET A 87 -7.98 0.87 -6.89
C MET A 87 -7.34 1.37 -5.60
N PHE A 88 -7.94 0.98 -4.48
CA PHE A 88 -7.33 1.08 -3.17
C PHE A 88 -6.69 -0.26 -2.86
N ILE A 89 -5.42 -0.28 -2.51
CA ILE A 89 -4.71 -1.52 -2.23
C ILE A 89 -4.07 -1.52 -0.85
N VAL A 90 -4.03 -2.71 -0.27
CA VAL A 90 -3.29 -3.01 0.95
C VAL A 90 -2.50 -4.29 0.71
N ALA A 91 -1.19 -4.19 0.70
CA ALA A 91 -0.30 -5.33 0.52
C ALA A 91 0.51 -5.55 1.79
N THR A 92 0.62 -6.78 2.24
CA THR A 92 1.38 -7.11 3.44
C THR A 92 2.21 -8.38 3.25
N ASN A 93 3.10 -8.64 4.20
CA ASN A 93 3.87 -9.88 4.24
C ASN A 93 3.05 -11.07 4.78
N GLY A 94 1.76 -10.88 5.05
CA GLY A 94 0.89 -11.90 5.64
C GLY A 94 1.00 -12.03 7.15
N LYS A 95 1.86 -11.25 7.79
CA LYS A 95 2.14 -11.35 9.23
C LYS A 95 1.57 -10.19 10.04
N ILE A 96 1.06 -9.18 9.39
CA ILE A 96 0.48 -8.02 10.06
C ILE A 96 -0.91 -7.72 9.51
N ASP A 97 -1.78 -7.21 10.36
CA ASP A 97 -3.12 -6.79 10.00
C ASP A 97 -3.19 -5.28 9.98
N MET A 98 -3.43 -4.71 8.79
CA MET A 98 -3.51 -3.26 8.61
C MET A 98 -4.91 -2.69 8.81
N ASN A 99 -5.94 -3.54 8.95
CA ASN A 99 -7.32 -3.08 9.07
C ASN A 99 -7.54 -2.01 10.14
N PRO A 100 -6.93 -2.08 11.34
CA PRO A 100 -7.14 -1.05 12.36
C PRO A 100 -6.70 0.36 11.94
N TYR A 101 -5.88 0.48 10.91
CA TYR A 101 -5.29 1.75 10.49
C TYR A 101 -5.87 2.29 9.18
N LEU A 102 -6.80 1.58 8.59
CA LEU A 102 -7.43 1.97 7.35
C LEU A 102 -8.74 2.71 7.61
#